data_9191866dd70698f161658b653ab79e02
#
_entry.id   9191866dd70698f161658b653ab79e02
#
_cell.length_a   1.000
_cell.length_b   1.000
_cell.length_c   1.000
_cell.angle_alpha   90.00
_cell.angle_beta   90.00
_cell.angle_gamma   90.00
#
_symmetry.space_group_name_H-M   'P 1'
#
loop_
_entity.id
_entity.type
_entity.pdbx_description
1 polymer ?
#
loop_
_entity_poly.entity_id
_entity_poly.type
_entity_poly.pdbx_seq_one_letter_code
_entity_poly.pdbx_strand_id
1 'polypeptide(L)'
;MIRRNFIKTSGIILGSTFYLPSILASKNLNSRLNIGLIGVGGRGIQNWKPIIRTENIVAMCDVDDRWAYNALNEIKQLHPNVKKFKDYRVMFDKMKNSLDAVIISTPYHTHFHAAITAMELGLHVCIEKPVAHNVWEC
;
A
#
# COMPACT_ATOMS: atom_id res chain seq x y z
N MET A 1 -35.26 33.39 -25.95
CA MET A 1 -34.91 32.86 -24.63
C MET A 1 -34.53 34.03 -23.74
N ILE A 2 -35.30 34.32 -22.69
CA ILE A 2 -35.09 35.52 -21.86
C ILE A 2 -33.95 35.27 -20.88
N ARG A 3 -32.95 36.16 -20.84
CA ARG A 3 -31.76 36.08 -19.94
C ARG A 3 -32.09 35.69 -18.50
N ARG A 4 -33.23 36.09 -18.00
CA ARG A 4 -33.72 35.80 -16.65
C ARG A 4 -34.01 34.31 -16.41
N ASN A 5 -34.40 33.56 -17.43
CA ASN A 5 -34.67 32.12 -17.32
C ASN A 5 -33.38 31.28 -17.37
N PHE A 6 -32.35 31.78 -18.09
CA PHE A 6 -31.02 31.14 -18.10
C PHE A 6 -30.36 31.16 -16.70
N ILE A 7 -30.42 32.32 -16.02
CA ILE A 7 -29.85 32.46 -14.66
C ILE A 7 -30.56 31.54 -13.64
N LYS A 8 -31.89 31.41 -13.75
CA LYS A 8 -32.66 30.52 -12.86
C LYS A 8 -32.32 29.05 -13.09
N THR A 9 -32.15 28.64 -14.32
CA THR A 9 -31.81 27.24 -14.68
C THR A 9 -30.37 26.91 -14.32
N SER A 10 -29.42 27.85 -14.49
CA SER A 10 -28.02 27.71 -14.08
C SER A 10 -27.84 27.59 -12.57
N GLY A 11 -28.67 28.30 -11.78
CA GLY A 11 -28.65 28.20 -10.32
C GLY A 11 -29.08 26.83 -9.78
N ILE A 12 -30.00 26.15 -10.49
CA ILE A 12 -30.48 24.81 -10.10
C ILE A 12 -29.44 23.72 -10.45
N ILE A 13 -28.70 23.90 -11.55
CA ILE A 13 -27.65 22.95 -11.97
C ILE A 13 -26.43 23.07 -11.04
N LEU A 14 -26.07 24.25 -10.54
CA LEU A 14 -24.98 24.45 -9.58
C LEU A 14 -25.32 23.87 -8.19
N GLY A 15 -26.59 23.81 -7.80
CA GLY A 15 -27.02 23.22 -6.53
C GLY A 15 -26.96 21.70 -6.47
N SER A 16 -26.98 21.02 -7.63
CA SER A 16 -26.97 19.54 -7.69
C SER A 16 -25.54 18.93 -7.79
N THR A 17 -24.51 19.74 -7.98
CA THR A 17 -23.11 19.26 -8.06
C THR A 17 -22.42 19.17 -6.71
N PHE A 18 -23.07 19.53 -5.60
CA PHE A 18 -22.52 19.38 -4.25
C PHE A 18 -22.72 17.99 -3.63
N TYR A 19 -23.27 17.03 -4.34
CA TYR A 19 -23.11 15.62 -4.01
C TYR A 19 -21.75 15.14 -4.53
N LEU A 20 -20.66 15.68 -3.99
CA LEU A 20 -19.37 15.01 -4.07
C LEU A 20 -19.56 13.65 -3.42
N PRO A 21 -19.33 12.53 -4.14
CA PRO A 21 -19.39 11.22 -3.52
C PRO A 21 -18.45 11.23 -2.32
N SER A 22 -18.92 10.71 -1.21
CA SER A 22 -18.26 10.62 0.09
C SER A 22 -16.89 9.87 0.09
N ILE A 23 -16.32 9.61 -1.06
CA ILE A 23 -14.99 9.03 -1.27
C ILE A 23 -13.89 9.94 -0.68
N LEU A 24 -14.10 11.26 -0.60
CA LEU A 24 -13.13 12.19 0.00
C LEU A 24 -13.30 12.34 1.54
N ALA A 25 -14.34 11.79 2.13
CA ALA A 25 -14.64 12.00 3.54
C ALA A 25 -14.13 10.90 4.48
N SER A 26 -13.56 9.80 3.97
CA SER A 26 -13.30 8.64 4.81
C SER A 26 -11.86 8.42 5.28
N LYS A 27 -10.89 9.17 4.76
CA LYS A 27 -9.53 9.13 5.32
C LYS A 27 -8.95 10.53 5.37
N ASN A 28 -8.54 10.95 6.56
CA ASN A 28 -7.72 12.13 6.74
C ASN A 28 -6.54 12.00 5.78
N LEU A 29 -6.41 12.90 4.79
CA LEU A 29 -5.30 12.89 3.84
C LEU A 29 -3.92 12.98 4.53
N ASN A 30 -3.91 13.36 5.82
CA ASN A 30 -2.73 13.39 6.68
C ASN A 30 -2.57 12.11 7.53
N SER A 31 -3.41 11.08 7.38
CA SER A 31 -3.23 9.83 8.11
C SER A 31 -2.13 9.00 7.46
N ARG A 32 -1.19 8.52 8.29
CA ARG A 32 -0.14 7.60 7.85
C ARG A 32 -0.75 6.30 7.33
N LEU A 33 -0.20 5.78 6.23
CA LEU A 33 -0.58 4.48 5.70
C LEU A 33 0.01 3.35 6.56
N ASN A 34 -0.74 2.30 6.76
CA ASN A 34 -0.27 1.07 7.38
C ASN A 34 0.32 0.16 6.30
N ILE A 35 1.63 0.04 6.28
CA ILE A 35 2.37 -0.63 5.21
C ILE A 35 2.91 -1.98 5.69
N GLY A 36 2.73 -3.00 4.85
CA GLY A 36 3.40 -4.29 4.93
C GLY A 36 4.61 -4.35 4.01
N LEU A 37 5.74 -4.86 4.50
CA LEU A 37 6.95 -5.03 3.71
C LEU A 37 7.17 -6.51 3.40
N ILE A 38 7.40 -6.86 2.13
CA ILE A 38 7.70 -8.22 1.67
C ILE A 38 9.07 -8.20 0.98
N GLY A 39 10.08 -8.82 1.63
CA GLY A 39 11.48 -8.68 1.28
C GLY A 39 12.08 -7.40 1.88
N VAL A 40 12.61 -7.46 3.09
CA VAL A 40 13.12 -6.28 3.81
C VAL A 40 14.62 -6.09 3.67
N GLY A 41 15.36 -7.16 3.33
CA GLY A 41 16.81 -7.13 3.12
C GLY A 41 17.21 -6.60 1.73
N GLY A 42 18.50 -6.43 1.51
CA GLY A 42 19.06 -6.11 0.19
C GLY A 42 18.40 -4.89 -0.47
N ARG A 43 17.79 -5.13 -1.64
CA ARG A 43 17.09 -4.09 -2.41
C ARG A 43 15.91 -3.50 -1.65
N GLY A 44 15.24 -4.28 -0.82
CA GLY A 44 14.12 -3.82 -0.01
C GLY A 44 14.47 -2.62 0.87
N ILE A 45 15.72 -2.52 1.35
CA ILE A 45 16.18 -1.39 2.17
C ILE A 45 15.98 -0.05 1.43
N GLN A 46 16.26 0.00 0.13
CA GLN A 46 16.13 1.23 -0.66
C GLN A 46 14.66 1.65 -0.82
N ASN A 47 13.73 0.72 -0.73
CA ASN A 47 12.31 0.97 -0.91
C ASN A 47 11.61 1.39 0.39
N TRP A 48 11.90 0.73 1.51
CA TRP A 48 11.26 1.08 2.77
C TRP A 48 11.95 2.22 3.53
N LYS A 49 13.25 2.42 3.36
CA LYS A 49 14.03 3.41 4.12
C LYS A 49 13.54 4.86 3.95
N PRO A 50 13.13 5.31 2.75
CA PRO A 50 12.59 6.66 2.57
C PRO A 50 11.28 6.91 3.32
N ILE A 51 10.46 5.89 3.51
CA ILE A 51 9.11 6.02 4.06
C ILE A 51 8.99 5.60 5.54
N ILE A 52 10.02 5.01 6.11
CA ILE A 52 9.96 4.44 7.48
C ILE A 52 9.62 5.47 8.57
N ARG A 53 9.85 6.75 8.32
CA ARG A 53 9.55 7.84 9.27
C ARG A 53 8.22 8.53 8.99
N THR A 54 7.72 8.41 7.77
CA THR A 54 6.48 9.08 7.34
C THR A 54 5.27 8.18 7.45
N GLU A 55 5.44 6.87 7.26
CA GLU A 55 4.36 5.90 7.28
C GLU A 55 4.45 4.93 8.48
N ASN A 56 3.40 4.18 8.74
CA ASN A 56 3.37 3.13 9.76
C ASN A 56 3.80 1.80 9.15
N ILE A 57 4.94 1.28 9.54
CA ILE A 57 5.29 -0.10 9.17
C ILE A 57 4.68 -1.04 10.20
N VAL A 58 3.63 -1.75 9.81
CA VAL A 58 2.85 -2.62 10.72
C VAL A 58 3.16 -4.10 10.57
N ALA A 59 3.70 -4.50 9.42
CA ALA A 59 4.12 -5.88 9.15
C ALA A 59 5.40 -5.92 8.32
N MET A 60 6.24 -6.91 8.55
CA MET A 60 7.43 -7.19 7.76
C MET A 60 7.57 -8.69 7.53
N CYS A 61 7.93 -9.09 6.31
CA CYS A 61 8.08 -10.47 5.89
C CYS A 61 9.40 -10.66 5.17
N ASP A 62 10.21 -11.59 5.65
CA ASP A 62 11.43 -12.03 4.96
C ASP A 62 11.71 -13.49 5.30
N VAL A 63 12.14 -14.27 4.31
CA VAL A 63 12.45 -15.70 4.48
C VAL A 63 13.79 -15.94 5.14
N ASP A 64 14.76 -15.02 4.96
CA ASP A 64 16.11 -15.15 5.51
C ASP A 64 16.40 -14.08 6.57
N ASP A 65 16.32 -14.49 7.83
CA ASP A 65 16.59 -13.63 8.98
C ASP A 65 18.05 -13.15 9.04
N ARG A 66 18.98 -13.90 8.50
CA ARG A 66 20.41 -13.54 8.54
C ARG A 66 20.69 -12.42 7.55
N TRP A 67 20.15 -12.56 6.33
CA TRP A 67 20.28 -11.56 5.29
C TRP A 67 19.56 -10.25 5.65
N ALA A 68 18.38 -10.38 6.24
CA ALA A 68 17.54 -9.24 6.62
C ALA A 68 17.85 -8.69 8.02
N TYR A 69 18.81 -9.24 8.77
CA TYR A 69 19.02 -8.96 10.21
C TYR A 69 19.08 -7.47 10.56
N ASN A 70 19.92 -6.71 9.85
CA ASN A 70 20.09 -5.28 10.11
C ASN A 70 18.83 -4.48 9.80
N ALA A 71 18.16 -4.79 8.67
CA ALA A 71 16.92 -4.15 8.26
C ALA A 71 15.78 -4.45 9.25
N LEU A 72 15.65 -5.71 9.69
CA LEU A 72 14.65 -6.11 10.68
C LEU A 72 14.83 -5.36 12.00
N ASN A 73 16.06 -5.20 12.45
CA ASN A 73 16.36 -4.47 13.69
C ASN A 73 16.08 -2.97 13.55
N GLU A 74 16.49 -2.33 12.45
CA GLU A 74 16.22 -0.91 12.18
C GLU A 74 14.72 -0.62 12.16
N ILE A 75 13.95 -1.45 11.44
CA ILE A 75 12.49 -1.33 11.38
C ILE A 75 11.89 -1.49 12.77
N LYS A 76 12.32 -2.49 13.53
CA LYS A 76 11.79 -2.77 14.87
C LYS A 76 12.10 -1.66 15.88
N GLN A 77 13.25 -0.98 15.76
CA GLN A 77 13.59 0.16 16.60
C GLN A 77 12.63 1.35 16.39
N LEU A 78 12.24 1.62 15.15
CA LEU A 78 11.35 2.72 14.81
C LEU A 78 9.87 2.35 14.93
N HIS A 79 9.53 1.08 14.73
CA HIS A 79 8.18 0.51 14.82
C HIS A 79 8.16 -0.70 15.77
N PRO A 80 8.16 -0.50 17.11
CA PRO A 80 8.30 -1.61 18.08
C PRO A 80 7.18 -2.66 17.98
N ASN A 81 5.99 -2.24 17.53
CA ASN A 81 4.81 -3.11 17.40
C ASN A 81 4.72 -3.82 16.03
N VAL A 82 5.72 -3.67 15.16
CA VAL A 82 5.74 -4.32 13.85
C VAL A 82 5.71 -5.85 14.00
N LYS A 83 4.82 -6.50 13.27
CA LYS A 83 4.72 -7.96 13.26
C LYS A 83 5.63 -8.56 12.21
N LYS A 84 6.38 -9.60 12.59
CA LYS A 84 7.31 -10.29 11.72
C LYS A 84 6.72 -11.61 11.21
N PHE A 85 6.92 -11.87 9.92
CA PHE A 85 6.47 -13.08 9.23
C PHE A 85 7.61 -13.67 8.38
N LYS A 86 7.55 -14.98 8.13
CA LYS A 86 8.42 -15.72 7.21
C LYS A 86 7.75 -15.94 5.85
N ASP A 87 6.42 -15.95 5.85
CA ASP A 87 5.59 -16.21 4.67
C ASP A 87 4.57 -15.06 4.53
N TYR A 88 4.57 -14.40 3.38
CA TYR A 88 3.67 -13.29 3.09
C TYR A 88 2.20 -13.70 3.07
N ARG A 89 1.90 -14.96 2.72
CA ARG A 89 0.54 -15.49 2.73
C ARG A 89 -0.03 -15.51 4.15
N VAL A 90 0.77 -15.96 5.11
CA VAL A 90 0.42 -15.91 6.54
C VAL A 90 0.30 -14.46 7.03
N MET A 91 1.14 -13.56 6.52
CA MET A 91 1.01 -12.13 6.82
C MET A 91 -0.33 -11.58 6.32
N PHE A 92 -0.71 -11.88 5.09
CA PHE A 92 -1.99 -11.43 4.54
C PHE A 92 -3.18 -12.00 5.32
N ASP A 93 -3.19 -13.30 5.61
CA ASP A 93 -4.27 -13.93 6.38
C ASP A 93 -4.51 -13.24 7.72
N LYS A 94 -3.41 -12.86 8.40
CA LYS A 94 -3.49 -12.27 9.75
C LYS A 94 -3.63 -10.75 9.76
N MET A 95 -3.22 -10.05 8.70
CA MET A 95 -3.05 -8.60 8.71
C MET A 95 -3.86 -7.86 7.65
N LYS A 96 -4.53 -8.53 6.70
CA LYS A 96 -5.24 -7.89 5.57
C LYS A 96 -6.13 -6.72 5.96
N ASN A 97 -6.84 -6.82 7.09
CA ASN A 97 -7.73 -5.75 7.57
C ASN A 97 -7.00 -4.58 8.25
N SER A 98 -5.69 -4.72 8.47
CA SER A 98 -4.84 -3.72 9.12
C SER A 98 -3.83 -3.10 8.17
N LEU A 99 -3.80 -3.53 6.92
CA LEU A 99 -2.91 -3.05 5.87
C LEU A 99 -3.66 -2.11 4.92
N ASP A 100 -3.01 -1.05 4.51
CA ASP A 100 -3.45 -0.17 3.42
C ASP A 100 -2.67 -0.46 2.14
N ALA A 101 -1.39 -0.77 2.28
CA ALA A 101 -0.48 -1.01 1.16
C ALA A 101 0.58 -2.05 1.49
N VAL A 102 1.19 -2.60 0.44
CA VAL A 102 2.38 -3.45 0.56
C VAL A 102 3.48 -3.00 -0.39
N ILE A 103 4.73 -3.15 0.07
CA ILE A 103 5.92 -2.98 -0.76
C ILE A 103 6.57 -4.34 -0.94
N ILE A 104 6.73 -4.76 -2.20
CA ILE A 104 7.26 -6.05 -2.59
C ILE A 104 8.64 -5.86 -3.21
N SER A 105 9.67 -6.41 -2.54
CA SER A 105 11.08 -6.28 -2.92
C SER A 105 11.80 -7.63 -2.85
N THR A 106 11.10 -8.70 -3.12
CA THR A 106 11.61 -10.06 -3.18
C THR A 106 12.32 -10.32 -4.51
N PRO A 107 12.93 -11.50 -4.74
CA PRO A 107 13.35 -11.91 -6.06
C PRO A 107 12.18 -11.94 -7.07
N TYR A 108 12.45 -11.53 -8.31
CA TYR A 108 11.44 -11.27 -9.34
C TYR A 108 10.46 -12.42 -9.63
N HIS A 109 10.90 -13.67 -9.46
CA HIS A 109 10.04 -14.85 -9.68
C HIS A 109 8.93 -15.01 -8.64
N THR A 110 8.95 -14.24 -7.55
CA THR A 110 7.89 -14.25 -6.54
C THR A 110 7.01 -13.00 -6.59
N HIS A 111 7.35 -12.03 -7.45
CA HIS A 111 6.67 -10.74 -7.54
C HIS A 111 5.19 -10.89 -7.89
N PHE A 112 4.90 -11.61 -8.97
CA PHE A 112 3.54 -11.80 -9.46
C PHE A 112 2.61 -12.36 -8.37
N HIS A 113 3.01 -13.46 -7.75
CA HIS A 113 2.16 -14.14 -6.77
C HIS A 113 1.85 -13.27 -5.54
N ALA A 114 2.85 -12.54 -5.04
CA ALA A 114 2.65 -11.65 -3.91
C ALA A 114 1.79 -10.43 -4.28
N ALA A 115 2.01 -9.88 -5.48
CA ALA A 115 1.29 -8.70 -5.97
C ALA A 115 -0.18 -9.01 -6.26
N ILE A 116 -0.48 -10.08 -7.00
CA ILE A 116 -1.85 -10.44 -7.35
C ILE A 116 -2.66 -10.75 -6.09
N THR A 117 -2.10 -11.49 -5.14
CA THR A 117 -2.77 -11.77 -3.87
C THR A 117 -3.08 -10.48 -3.09
N ALA A 118 -2.14 -9.54 -3.05
CA ALA A 118 -2.36 -8.26 -2.37
C ALA A 118 -3.47 -7.44 -3.07
N MET A 119 -3.48 -7.38 -4.41
CA MET A 119 -4.50 -6.68 -5.19
C MET A 119 -5.89 -7.30 -5.02
N GLU A 120 -6.00 -8.64 -5.00
CA GLU A 120 -7.24 -9.36 -4.74
C GLU A 120 -7.81 -9.08 -3.34
N LEU A 121 -6.93 -8.76 -2.37
CA LEU A 121 -7.32 -8.32 -1.03
C LEU A 121 -7.66 -6.83 -0.97
N GLY A 122 -7.60 -6.11 -2.09
CA GLY A 122 -7.89 -4.67 -2.16
C GLY A 122 -6.77 -3.77 -1.62
N LEU A 123 -5.55 -4.29 -1.46
CA LEU A 123 -4.41 -3.52 -0.98
C LEU A 123 -3.73 -2.77 -2.12
N HIS A 124 -3.20 -1.60 -1.83
CA HIS A 124 -2.30 -0.91 -2.76
C HIS A 124 -0.95 -1.62 -2.82
N VAL A 125 -0.37 -1.72 -4.02
CA VAL A 125 0.87 -2.47 -4.25
C VAL A 125 1.94 -1.57 -4.86
N CYS A 126 3.10 -1.55 -4.23
CA CYS A 126 4.35 -1.05 -4.79
C CYS A 126 5.30 -2.24 -4.97
N ILE A 127 5.75 -2.48 -6.19
CA ILE A 127 6.55 -3.66 -6.53
C ILE A 127 7.83 -3.24 -7.25
N GLU A 128 8.93 -3.95 -6.96
CA GLU A 128 10.19 -3.77 -7.69
C GLU A 128 10.11 -4.31 -9.13
N LYS A 129 10.93 -3.76 -9.96
CA LYS A 129 11.07 -4.23 -11.35
C LYS A 129 11.93 -5.51 -11.40
N PRO A 130 11.72 -6.41 -12.36
CA PRO A 130 10.56 -6.48 -13.25
C PRO A 130 9.29 -6.91 -12.49
N VAL A 131 8.14 -6.48 -12.97
CA VAL A 131 6.85 -6.72 -12.30
C VAL A 131 6.51 -8.21 -12.25
N ALA A 132 6.90 -8.96 -13.29
CA ALA A 132 6.61 -10.38 -13.42
C ALA A 132 7.83 -11.13 -14.00
N HIS A 133 7.84 -12.46 -13.87
CA HIS A 133 8.90 -13.31 -14.36
C HIS A 133 8.77 -13.60 -15.86
N ASN A 134 7.55 -13.63 -16.37
CA ASN A 134 7.25 -13.90 -17.77
C ASN A 134 6.03 -13.09 -18.24
N VAL A 135 5.83 -13.07 -19.58
CA VAL A 135 4.75 -12.30 -20.21
C VAL A 135 3.35 -12.81 -19.81
N TRP A 136 3.23 -14.05 -19.41
CA TRP A 136 1.98 -14.67 -18.98
C TRP A 136 1.47 -14.11 -17.63
N GLU A 137 2.39 -13.63 -16.81
CA GLU A 137 2.10 -13.05 -15.50
C GLU A 137 1.79 -11.55 -15.59
N CYS A 138 2.05 -10.91 -16.74
CA CYS A 138 1.71 -9.51 -17.01
C CYS A 138 0.27 -9.34 -17.48
#